data_3f93b65b50659215c0f4bdbc23e0cecc
#
_entry.id   3f93b65b50659215c0f4bdbc23e0cecc
#
_cell.length_a   1.000
_cell.length_b   1.000
_cell.length_c   1.000
_cell.angle_alpha   90.00
_cell.angle_beta   90.00
_cell.angle_gamma   90.00
#
_symmetry.space_group_name_H-M   'P 1'
#
loop_
_entity.id
_entity.type
_entity.pdbx_description
1 polymer ?
#
loop_
_entity_poly.entity_id
_entity_poly.type
_entity_poly.pdbx_seq_one_letter_code
_entity_poly.pdbx_strand_id
1 'polypeptide(L)'
;MERSSGILLHITSLPSKYGIGNLGKEAYAFVDFLRQAGQKYWQILPLCPPGYGDSPYQGFSAFAGNPYLIDPEELVEKGWLARKTLESVQWSQRDDQVDFRQMYDERLHMLQAAFSGFHENEPADFWAFVEQEAAWLPEYALFMAIKAHFDDRPWLEWPADIRLHQPQAIAQYRESLQIDVRFHCFLQYVFHKQWQNLRAYAHENGVQIIGDVPIYVPLDSADVWAHPENFQLGRTRRPRCVAGCPPDGFSKNGQYWGNPIYDWARMEQDGFSWWLQRIGAAGRNYDVVRIDHFRGIESYWSIPAVNKTARNGRWVKGPGLKLVRAIQKAYPDISFIAEDLGFLTPEVLQLVLDSGWPGMKVLEFAFDPREPSNYLPHKYGENCICYTGTHDNETLYQWCGKISPESDAYAREYLGITKEDDLAQAIIEAGAKSKAALFVAQMQDYLGLGGEARMNEPGTLKVENWRWRMLPGQADAQLAQKILCLTQQAKRV
;
A
#
# COMPACT_ATOMS: atom_id res chain seq x y z
N MET A 1 -4.31 -5.40 20.09
CA MET A 1 -5.36 -5.96 19.18
C MET A 1 -6.03 -7.14 19.84
N GLU A 2 -7.34 -7.27 19.70
CA GLU A 2 -8.06 -8.48 20.09
C GLU A 2 -7.77 -9.61 19.10
N ARG A 3 -7.93 -10.86 19.56
CA ARG A 3 -7.76 -12.04 18.71
C ARG A 3 -8.81 -12.07 17.59
N SER A 4 -8.37 -11.92 16.35
CA SER A 4 -9.26 -11.72 15.19
C SER A 4 -8.64 -12.20 13.88
N SER A 5 -9.37 -12.04 12.78
CA SER A 5 -8.88 -12.33 11.43
C SER A 5 -9.26 -11.24 10.43
N GLY A 6 -8.57 -11.23 9.31
CA GLY A 6 -8.75 -10.29 8.21
C GLY A 6 -8.36 -10.88 6.86
N ILE A 7 -8.68 -10.14 5.82
CA ILE A 7 -8.34 -10.48 4.44
C ILE A 7 -7.50 -9.36 3.82
N LEU A 8 -6.42 -9.74 3.16
CA LEU A 8 -5.63 -8.86 2.30
C LEU A 8 -6.20 -8.87 0.88
N LEU A 9 -6.73 -7.73 0.44
CA LEU A 9 -7.17 -7.49 -0.93
C LEU A 9 -7.09 -5.98 -1.23
N HIS A 10 -6.27 -5.58 -2.19
CA HIS A 10 -6.19 -4.17 -2.57
C HIS A 10 -7.45 -3.71 -3.34
N ILE A 11 -7.79 -2.44 -3.23
CA ILE A 11 -8.97 -1.87 -3.90
C ILE A 11 -8.94 -2.09 -5.42
N THR A 12 -7.76 -1.95 -6.05
CA THR A 12 -7.59 -2.19 -7.50
C THR A 12 -8.00 -3.59 -7.94
N SER A 13 -7.94 -4.56 -7.03
CA SER A 13 -8.26 -5.97 -7.28
C SER A 13 -9.73 -6.31 -7.09
N LEU A 14 -10.57 -5.36 -6.70
CA LEU A 14 -12.02 -5.56 -6.66
C LEU A 14 -12.60 -5.71 -8.07
N PRO A 15 -13.68 -6.46 -8.26
CA PRO A 15 -14.44 -6.46 -9.50
C PRO A 15 -14.90 -5.06 -9.88
N SER A 16 -14.94 -4.76 -11.15
CA SER A 16 -15.49 -3.50 -11.66
C SER A 16 -15.62 -3.54 -13.18
N LYS A 17 -16.68 -2.99 -13.71
CA LYS A 17 -16.85 -2.77 -15.15
C LYS A 17 -16.04 -1.58 -15.69
N TYR A 18 -15.29 -0.88 -14.82
CA TYR A 18 -14.55 0.35 -15.15
C TYR A 18 -13.03 0.13 -15.24
N GLY A 19 -12.59 -1.07 -15.59
CA GLY A 19 -11.19 -1.39 -15.88
C GLY A 19 -10.28 -1.56 -14.66
N ILE A 20 -10.68 -1.09 -13.50
CA ILE A 20 -9.97 -1.19 -12.21
C ILE A 20 -10.97 -1.21 -11.07
N GLY A 21 -10.66 -1.91 -9.97
CA GLY A 21 -11.45 -1.81 -8.74
C GLY A 21 -11.52 -0.37 -8.22
N ASN A 22 -12.65 0.03 -7.69
CA ASN A 22 -12.91 1.40 -7.26
C ASN A 22 -13.69 1.47 -5.93
N LEU A 23 -13.93 2.69 -5.44
CA LEU A 23 -14.61 2.98 -4.17
C LEU A 23 -16.16 2.91 -4.29
N GLY A 24 -16.66 2.24 -5.32
CA GLY A 24 -18.08 2.10 -5.59
C GLY A 24 -18.69 0.82 -5.03
N LYS A 25 -19.81 0.42 -5.63
CA LYS A 25 -20.68 -0.68 -5.21
C LYS A 25 -19.93 -1.97 -4.80
N GLU A 26 -18.90 -2.37 -5.55
CA GLU A 26 -18.21 -3.63 -5.30
C GLU A 26 -17.31 -3.55 -4.04
N ALA A 27 -16.84 -2.35 -3.68
CA ALA A 27 -16.12 -2.15 -2.42
C ALA A 27 -17.07 -2.28 -1.21
N TYR A 28 -18.28 -1.73 -1.30
CA TYR A 28 -19.32 -1.92 -0.27
C TYR A 28 -19.75 -3.38 -0.17
N ALA A 29 -19.95 -4.06 -1.31
CA ALA A 29 -20.26 -5.49 -1.34
C ALA A 29 -19.14 -6.35 -0.72
N PHE A 30 -17.88 -5.94 -0.87
CA PHE A 30 -16.76 -6.64 -0.22
C PHE A 30 -16.75 -6.43 1.31
N VAL A 31 -17.14 -5.27 1.81
CA VAL A 31 -17.36 -5.07 3.25
C VAL A 31 -18.46 -6.00 3.76
N ASP A 32 -19.57 -6.13 3.03
CA ASP A 32 -20.65 -7.08 3.39
C ASP A 32 -20.15 -8.53 3.40
N PHE A 33 -19.32 -8.92 2.43
CA PHE A 33 -18.69 -10.23 2.39
C PHE A 33 -17.80 -10.46 3.61
N LEU A 34 -16.94 -9.49 3.98
CA LEU A 34 -16.08 -9.57 5.16
C LEU A 34 -16.89 -9.78 6.44
N ARG A 35 -17.96 -9.01 6.63
CA ARG A 35 -18.87 -9.17 7.77
C ARG A 35 -19.48 -10.56 7.79
N GLN A 36 -19.98 -11.07 6.65
CA GLN A 36 -20.57 -12.40 6.54
C GLN A 36 -19.56 -13.50 6.81
N ALA A 37 -18.29 -13.30 6.41
CA ALA A 37 -17.18 -14.20 6.65
C ALA A 37 -16.60 -14.10 8.08
N GLY A 38 -17.14 -13.24 8.96
CA GLY A 38 -16.66 -13.03 10.31
C GLY A 38 -15.27 -12.36 10.39
N GLN A 39 -14.89 -11.61 9.34
CA GLN A 39 -13.61 -10.91 9.29
C GLN A 39 -13.71 -9.52 9.90
N LYS A 40 -12.80 -9.18 10.80
CA LYS A 40 -12.75 -7.87 11.46
C LYS A 40 -11.83 -6.88 10.75
N TYR A 41 -10.96 -7.34 9.86
CA TYR A 41 -10.00 -6.48 9.19
C TYR A 41 -9.99 -6.68 7.68
N TRP A 42 -9.98 -5.55 6.98
CA TRP A 42 -9.65 -5.47 5.56
C TRP A 42 -8.28 -4.83 5.40
N GLN A 43 -7.28 -5.59 4.97
CA GLN A 43 -5.97 -5.03 4.68
C GLN A 43 -5.85 -4.63 3.22
N ILE A 44 -5.38 -3.41 2.98
CA ILE A 44 -5.15 -2.86 1.66
C ILE A 44 -3.69 -2.40 1.51
N LEU A 45 -3.26 -2.18 0.27
CA LEU A 45 -1.97 -1.60 -0.07
C LEU A 45 -2.04 -0.06 -0.05
N PRO A 46 -0.92 0.68 -0.22
CA PRO A 46 -0.94 2.13 -0.22
C PRO A 46 -1.96 2.70 -1.22
N LEU A 47 -2.72 3.70 -0.80
CA LEU A 47 -3.76 4.35 -1.61
C LEU A 47 -3.24 5.51 -2.44
N CYS A 48 -1.93 5.70 -2.56
CA CYS A 48 -1.36 6.83 -3.30
C CYS A 48 -1.53 6.68 -4.83
N PRO A 49 -1.51 7.79 -5.58
CA PRO A 49 -1.50 7.76 -7.04
C PRO A 49 -0.26 7.01 -7.53
N PRO A 50 -0.39 5.91 -8.30
CA PRO A 50 0.75 5.12 -8.73
C PRO A 50 1.63 5.91 -9.70
N GLY A 51 2.93 5.67 -9.59
CA GLY A 51 3.95 6.21 -10.49
C GLY A 51 4.56 5.12 -11.36
N TYR A 52 5.88 5.07 -11.39
CA TYR A 52 6.62 4.14 -12.24
C TYR A 52 6.31 2.67 -11.93
N GLY A 53 5.99 1.90 -12.97
CA GLY A 53 5.75 0.46 -12.88
C GLY A 53 4.41 0.08 -12.24
N ASP A 54 3.43 1.00 -12.22
CA ASP A 54 2.07 0.81 -11.69
C ASP A 54 2.02 0.42 -10.20
N SER A 55 3.16 0.51 -9.51
CA SER A 55 3.32 0.10 -8.12
C SER A 55 2.69 1.11 -7.15
N PRO A 56 1.84 0.67 -6.21
CA PRO A 56 1.33 1.53 -5.14
C PRO A 56 2.44 1.99 -4.16
N TYR A 57 3.63 1.38 -4.20
CA TYR A 57 4.79 1.78 -3.40
C TYR A 57 5.67 2.84 -4.08
N GLN A 58 5.36 3.19 -5.34
CA GLN A 58 6.06 4.20 -6.14
C GLN A 58 5.13 5.37 -6.49
N GLY A 59 4.45 5.91 -5.48
CA GLY A 59 3.45 6.96 -5.68
C GLY A 59 4.01 8.37 -5.74
N PHE A 60 3.26 9.28 -6.37
CA PHE A 60 3.63 10.71 -6.50
C PHE A 60 3.48 11.52 -5.20
N SER A 61 2.87 10.95 -4.17
CA SER A 61 2.71 11.61 -2.85
C SER A 61 2.49 10.59 -1.74
N ALA A 62 3.02 10.86 -0.56
CA ALA A 62 2.78 10.11 0.67
C ALA A 62 1.41 10.43 1.33
N PHE A 63 0.68 11.40 0.80
CA PHE A 63 -0.56 11.95 1.38
C PHE A 63 -1.77 11.79 0.45
N ALA A 64 -1.56 11.95 -0.86
CA ALA A 64 -2.64 11.97 -1.85
C ALA A 64 -3.25 10.58 -2.07
N GLY A 65 -4.56 10.56 -2.28
CA GLY A 65 -5.27 9.36 -2.70
C GLY A 65 -5.20 9.15 -4.21
N ASN A 66 -5.32 7.90 -4.64
CA ASN A 66 -5.30 7.48 -6.03
C ASN A 66 -6.60 7.86 -6.76
N PRO A 67 -6.60 8.84 -7.66
CA PRO A 67 -7.80 9.29 -8.36
C PRO A 67 -8.42 8.23 -9.26
N TYR A 68 -7.64 7.21 -9.65
CA TYR A 68 -8.15 6.10 -10.45
C TYR A 68 -9.07 5.14 -9.67
N LEU A 69 -9.13 5.28 -8.34
CA LEU A 69 -10.07 4.54 -7.49
C LEU A 69 -11.42 5.25 -7.32
N ILE A 70 -11.57 6.49 -7.80
CA ILE A 70 -12.84 7.22 -7.75
C ILE A 70 -13.93 6.42 -8.46
N ASP A 71 -15.08 6.24 -7.83
CA ASP A 71 -16.25 5.64 -8.46
C ASP A 71 -16.92 6.62 -9.44
N PRO A 72 -17.00 6.29 -10.74
CA PRO A 72 -17.60 7.19 -11.72
C PRO A 72 -19.14 7.24 -11.63
N GLU A 73 -19.79 6.24 -11.05
CA GLU A 73 -21.26 6.27 -10.86
C GLU A 73 -21.67 7.39 -9.90
N GLU A 74 -20.95 7.58 -8.81
CA GLU A 74 -21.23 8.68 -7.89
C GLU A 74 -21.05 10.06 -8.56
N LEU A 75 -20.10 10.19 -9.50
CA LEU A 75 -19.94 11.43 -10.26
C LEU A 75 -21.15 11.72 -11.14
N VAL A 76 -21.78 10.68 -11.71
CA VAL A 76 -23.02 10.80 -12.47
C VAL A 76 -24.20 11.15 -11.56
N GLU A 77 -24.30 10.50 -10.40
CA GLU A 77 -25.36 10.77 -9.42
C GLU A 77 -25.32 12.20 -8.89
N LYS A 78 -24.12 12.76 -8.70
CA LYS A 78 -23.92 14.16 -8.31
C LYS A 78 -24.14 15.16 -9.46
N GLY A 79 -24.39 14.67 -10.69
CA GLY A 79 -24.56 15.51 -11.86
C GLY A 79 -23.27 16.17 -12.37
N TRP A 80 -22.10 15.73 -11.90
CA TRP A 80 -20.79 16.24 -12.36
C TRP A 80 -20.33 15.55 -13.64
N LEU A 81 -20.77 14.32 -13.89
CA LEU A 81 -20.47 13.57 -15.11
C LEU A 81 -21.76 13.19 -15.83
N ALA A 82 -21.85 13.49 -17.12
CA ALA A 82 -22.98 13.05 -17.91
C ALA A 82 -22.95 11.51 -18.10
N ARG A 83 -24.11 10.84 -17.91
CA ARG A 83 -24.26 9.40 -18.14
C ARG A 83 -23.70 8.97 -19.52
N LYS A 84 -24.04 9.73 -20.57
CA LYS A 84 -23.57 9.46 -21.92
C LYS A 84 -22.03 9.50 -22.06
N THR A 85 -21.36 10.39 -21.32
CA THR A 85 -19.90 10.47 -21.31
C THR A 85 -19.30 9.20 -20.67
N LEU A 86 -19.84 8.78 -19.53
CA LEU A 86 -19.39 7.53 -18.87
C LEU A 86 -19.57 6.29 -19.77
N GLU A 87 -20.71 6.21 -20.46
CA GLU A 87 -21.03 5.09 -21.36
C GLU A 87 -20.20 5.09 -22.65
N SER A 88 -19.63 6.23 -23.04
CA SER A 88 -18.75 6.32 -24.23
C SER A 88 -17.30 5.90 -23.96
N VAL A 89 -16.90 5.73 -22.70
CA VAL A 89 -15.54 5.30 -22.32
C VAL A 89 -15.32 3.85 -22.73
N GLN A 90 -14.18 3.58 -23.35
CA GLN A 90 -13.78 2.23 -23.75
C GLN A 90 -13.01 1.57 -22.61
N TRP A 91 -13.71 0.80 -21.79
CA TRP A 91 -13.09 0.06 -20.69
C TRP A 91 -12.42 -1.23 -21.20
N SER A 92 -11.38 -1.69 -20.47
CA SER A 92 -10.76 -2.98 -20.74
C SER A 92 -11.79 -4.12 -20.73
N GLN A 93 -11.67 -5.03 -21.69
CA GLN A 93 -12.51 -6.24 -21.78
C GLN A 93 -12.02 -7.36 -20.84
N ARG A 94 -10.94 -7.12 -20.09
CA ARG A 94 -10.41 -8.08 -19.13
C ARG A 94 -10.97 -7.82 -17.74
N ASP A 95 -11.74 -8.76 -17.22
CA ASP A 95 -12.28 -8.67 -15.86
C ASP A 95 -11.29 -9.15 -14.79
N ASP A 96 -10.31 -9.96 -15.19
CA ASP A 96 -9.31 -10.62 -14.33
C ASP A 96 -8.05 -9.78 -14.09
N GLN A 97 -7.85 -8.70 -14.85
CA GLN A 97 -6.66 -7.86 -14.77
C GLN A 97 -6.96 -6.39 -15.06
N VAL A 98 -6.13 -5.50 -14.49
CA VAL A 98 -6.10 -4.08 -14.84
C VAL A 98 -5.25 -3.90 -16.10
N ASP A 99 -5.80 -3.23 -17.12
CA ASP A 99 -5.02 -2.65 -18.22
C ASP A 99 -4.67 -1.21 -17.87
N PHE A 100 -3.52 -1.02 -17.22
CA PHE A 100 -3.12 0.30 -16.74
C PHE A 100 -2.98 1.34 -17.85
N ARG A 101 -2.49 0.96 -19.03
CA ARG A 101 -2.33 1.90 -20.14
C ARG A 101 -3.67 2.49 -20.56
N GLN A 102 -4.63 1.63 -20.89
CA GLN A 102 -5.96 2.06 -21.27
C GLN A 102 -6.66 2.80 -20.12
N MET A 103 -6.49 2.32 -18.91
CA MET A 103 -7.08 2.91 -17.71
C MET A 103 -6.60 4.36 -17.50
N TYR A 104 -5.31 4.64 -17.63
CA TYR A 104 -4.78 6.00 -17.44
C TYR A 104 -5.36 6.98 -18.44
N ASP A 105 -5.34 6.63 -19.73
CA ASP A 105 -5.82 7.50 -20.80
C ASP A 105 -7.33 7.79 -20.66
N GLU A 106 -8.14 6.74 -20.57
CA GLU A 106 -9.60 6.85 -20.54
C GLU A 106 -10.14 7.49 -19.27
N ARG A 107 -9.59 7.12 -18.10
CA ARG A 107 -10.05 7.70 -16.84
C ARG A 107 -9.68 9.15 -16.67
N LEU A 108 -8.51 9.56 -17.12
CA LEU A 108 -8.12 10.96 -17.02
C LEU A 108 -9.09 11.85 -17.79
N HIS A 109 -9.43 11.49 -19.04
CA HIS A 109 -10.39 12.22 -19.85
C HIS A 109 -11.79 12.27 -19.21
N MET A 110 -12.25 11.15 -18.67
CA MET A 110 -13.53 11.09 -17.95
C MET A 110 -13.53 11.99 -16.71
N LEU A 111 -12.44 11.98 -15.90
CA LEU A 111 -12.32 12.83 -14.73
C LEU A 111 -12.22 14.32 -15.06
N GLN A 112 -11.60 14.68 -16.16
CA GLN A 112 -11.59 16.05 -16.69
C GLN A 112 -13.00 16.51 -17.11
N ALA A 113 -13.78 15.62 -17.76
CA ALA A 113 -15.18 15.91 -18.06
C ALA A 113 -16.02 16.11 -16.79
N ALA A 114 -15.79 15.28 -15.78
CA ALA A 114 -16.46 15.42 -14.47
C ALA A 114 -16.08 16.72 -13.75
N PHE A 115 -14.83 17.15 -13.86
CA PHE A 115 -14.37 18.41 -13.28
C PHE A 115 -15.09 19.63 -13.92
N SER A 116 -15.36 19.59 -15.21
CA SER A 116 -16.14 20.66 -15.88
C SER A 116 -17.54 20.82 -15.26
N GLY A 117 -18.25 19.71 -15.06
CA GLY A 117 -19.58 19.74 -14.41
C GLY A 117 -19.49 20.09 -12.91
N PHE A 118 -18.44 19.67 -12.21
CA PHE A 118 -18.18 20.09 -10.84
C PHE A 118 -17.96 21.60 -10.72
N HIS A 119 -17.19 22.19 -11.63
CA HIS A 119 -16.89 23.63 -11.62
C HIS A 119 -18.13 24.50 -11.77
N GLU A 120 -19.14 24.02 -12.48
CA GLU A 120 -20.44 24.70 -12.61
C GLU A 120 -21.31 24.60 -11.34
N ASN A 121 -21.13 23.51 -10.56
CA ASN A 121 -21.95 23.18 -9.40
C ASN A 121 -21.08 22.81 -8.20
N GLU A 122 -20.15 23.68 -7.83
CA GLU A 122 -19.17 23.42 -6.78
C GLU A 122 -19.82 23.31 -5.40
N PRO A 123 -19.57 22.21 -4.66
CA PRO A 123 -20.08 22.05 -3.29
C PRO A 123 -19.47 23.05 -2.31
N ALA A 124 -20.27 23.53 -1.37
CA ALA A 124 -19.85 24.52 -0.40
C ALA A 124 -18.66 24.06 0.51
N ASP A 125 -18.50 22.74 0.70
CA ASP A 125 -17.45 22.16 1.54
C ASP A 125 -16.14 21.86 0.80
N PHE A 126 -16.05 22.12 -0.51
CA PHE A 126 -14.82 21.92 -1.29
C PHE A 126 -13.66 22.76 -0.76
N TRP A 127 -13.87 24.06 -0.56
CA TRP A 127 -12.81 24.93 -0.06
C TRP A 127 -12.44 24.67 1.39
N ALA A 128 -13.40 24.23 2.21
CA ALA A 128 -13.13 23.78 3.57
C ALA A 128 -12.19 22.54 3.56
N PHE A 129 -12.40 21.61 2.63
CA PHE A 129 -11.48 20.48 2.44
C PHE A 129 -10.07 20.94 2.00
N VAL A 130 -9.98 21.87 1.03
CA VAL A 130 -8.68 22.39 0.57
C VAL A 130 -7.94 23.06 1.71
N GLU A 131 -8.63 23.82 2.57
CA GLU A 131 -8.06 24.45 3.75
C GLU A 131 -7.64 23.42 4.81
N GLN A 132 -8.46 22.41 5.07
CA GLN A 132 -8.14 21.32 6.00
C GLN A 132 -6.87 20.57 5.59
N GLU A 133 -6.65 20.35 4.28
CA GLU A 133 -5.50 19.63 3.74
C GLU A 133 -4.38 20.57 3.25
N ALA A 134 -4.37 21.84 3.70
CA ALA A 134 -3.41 22.86 3.28
C ALA A 134 -1.93 22.51 3.53
N ALA A 135 -1.66 21.57 4.42
CA ALA A 135 -0.30 21.12 4.74
C ALA A 135 0.41 20.38 3.61
N TRP A 136 -0.35 19.80 2.65
CA TRP A 136 0.24 19.00 1.56
C TRP A 136 -0.46 19.21 0.20
N LEU A 137 -1.78 19.42 0.19
CA LEU A 137 -2.59 19.44 -1.01
C LEU A 137 -2.19 20.53 -2.04
N PRO A 138 -1.90 21.78 -1.64
CA PRO A 138 -1.50 22.83 -2.58
C PRO A 138 -0.19 22.54 -3.30
N GLU A 139 0.79 21.92 -2.63
CA GLU A 139 2.07 21.53 -3.25
C GLU A 139 1.92 20.31 -4.13
N TYR A 140 1.14 19.31 -3.71
CA TYR A 140 0.82 18.14 -4.53
C TYR A 140 0.06 18.52 -5.81
N ALA A 141 -0.98 19.35 -5.68
CA ALA A 141 -1.78 19.77 -6.83
C ALA A 141 -0.95 20.58 -7.84
N LEU A 142 -0.09 21.47 -7.35
CA LEU A 142 0.85 22.21 -8.20
C LEU A 142 1.88 21.28 -8.86
N PHE A 143 2.46 20.33 -8.10
CA PHE A 143 3.39 19.34 -8.64
C PHE A 143 2.78 18.56 -9.80
N MET A 144 1.56 18.06 -9.63
CA MET A 144 0.86 17.28 -10.67
C MET A 144 0.50 18.14 -11.88
N ALA A 145 0.07 19.40 -11.68
CA ALA A 145 -0.21 20.33 -12.76
C ALA A 145 1.05 20.66 -13.58
N ILE A 146 2.19 20.89 -12.91
CA ILE A 146 3.48 21.13 -13.58
C ILE A 146 3.97 19.87 -14.30
N LYS A 147 3.77 18.69 -13.68
CA LYS A 147 4.15 17.42 -14.29
C LYS A 147 3.42 17.19 -15.60
N ALA A 148 2.11 17.40 -15.63
CA ALA A 148 1.30 17.33 -16.84
C ALA A 148 1.75 18.39 -17.89
N HIS A 149 2.06 19.62 -17.45
CA HIS A 149 2.57 20.68 -18.31
C HIS A 149 3.88 20.32 -19.02
N PHE A 150 4.72 19.49 -18.40
CA PHE A 150 5.98 18.97 -18.96
C PHE A 150 5.89 17.53 -19.47
N ASP A 151 4.75 17.10 -20.00
CA ASP A 151 4.54 15.77 -20.58
C ASP A 151 4.96 14.62 -19.63
N ASP A 152 4.57 14.72 -18.38
CA ASP A 152 4.84 13.74 -17.30
C ASP A 152 6.32 13.45 -17.02
N ARG A 153 7.23 14.31 -17.49
CA ARG A 153 8.67 14.17 -17.21
C ARG A 153 8.96 14.24 -15.72
N PRO A 154 9.96 13.48 -15.24
CA PRO A 154 10.44 13.61 -13.87
C PRO A 154 10.82 15.05 -13.51
N TRP A 155 10.48 15.51 -12.31
CA TRP A 155 10.75 16.89 -11.89
C TRP A 155 12.24 17.28 -11.93
N LEU A 156 13.15 16.31 -11.87
CA LEU A 156 14.59 16.56 -12.06
C LEU A 156 14.96 17.05 -13.46
N GLU A 157 14.07 16.89 -14.44
CA GLU A 157 14.25 17.34 -15.83
C GLU A 157 13.56 18.68 -16.11
N TRP A 158 12.81 19.22 -15.13
CA TRP A 158 12.15 20.51 -15.27
C TRP A 158 13.17 21.67 -15.33
N PRO A 159 12.77 22.87 -15.83
CA PRO A 159 13.58 24.09 -15.77
C PRO A 159 14.15 24.33 -14.36
N ALA A 160 15.33 24.93 -14.29
CA ALA A 160 16.09 25.00 -13.06
C ALA A 160 15.39 25.79 -11.94
N ASP A 161 14.65 26.81 -12.27
CA ASP A 161 13.91 27.65 -11.33
C ASP A 161 12.79 26.89 -10.62
N ILE A 162 11.94 26.21 -11.36
CA ILE A 162 10.84 25.42 -10.79
C ILE A 162 11.34 24.10 -10.20
N ARG A 163 12.36 23.46 -10.79
CA ARG A 163 13.03 22.28 -10.18
C ARG A 163 13.63 22.58 -8.81
N LEU A 164 14.20 23.78 -8.65
CA LEU A 164 14.78 24.23 -7.37
C LEU A 164 13.75 24.87 -6.43
N HIS A 165 12.47 24.80 -6.80
CA HIS A 165 11.36 25.34 -6.00
C HIS A 165 11.53 26.83 -5.65
N GLN A 166 11.97 27.63 -6.64
CA GLN A 166 12.15 29.08 -6.43
C GLN A 166 10.81 29.78 -6.23
N PRO A 167 10.64 30.66 -5.22
CA PRO A 167 9.34 31.27 -4.89
C PRO A 167 8.67 31.99 -6.08
N GLN A 168 9.47 32.66 -6.91
CA GLN A 168 8.94 33.36 -8.08
C GLN A 168 8.40 32.40 -9.15
N ALA A 169 9.12 31.30 -9.43
CA ALA A 169 8.66 30.25 -10.35
C ALA A 169 7.38 29.57 -9.81
N ILE A 170 7.35 29.24 -8.51
CA ILE A 170 6.17 28.69 -7.85
C ILE A 170 4.96 29.60 -8.05
N ALA A 171 5.09 30.91 -7.79
CA ALA A 171 4.00 31.85 -7.95
C ALA A 171 3.53 31.92 -9.41
N GLN A 172 4.45 31.98 -10.38
CA GLN A 172 4.16 32.03 -11.81
C GLN A 172 3.43 30.78 -12.30
N TYR A 173 3.91 29.58 -11.96
CA TYR A 173 3.26 28.33 -12.38
C TYR A 173 1.90 28.15 -11.70
N ARG A 174 1.77 28.54 -10.42
CA ARG A 174 0.48 28.50 -9.70
C ARG A 174 -0.57 29.40 -10.36
N GLU A 175 -0.18 30.57 -10.84
CA GLU A 175 -1.05 31.48 -11.56
C GLU A 175 -1.40 30.94 -12.95
N SER A 176 -0.39 30.53 -13.73
CA SER A 176 -0.59 30.06 -15.11
C SER A 176 -1.34 28.73 -15.21
N LEU A 177 -1.22 27.84 -14.21
CA LEU A 177 -1.84 26.51 -14.17
C LEU A 177 -2.97 26.41 -13.13
N GLN A 178 -3.59 27.53 -12.76
CA GLN A 178 -4.60 27.58 -11.70
C GLN A 178 -5.78 26.60 -11.89
N ILE A 179 -6.18 26.37 -13.16
CA ILE A 179 -7.28 25.44 -13.50
C ILE A 179 -6.82 24.00 -13.28
N ASP A 180 -5.61 23.66 -13.71
CA ASP A 180 -5.05 22.31 -13.52
C ASP A 180 -4.79 22.02 -12.05
N VAL A 181 -4.28 22.98 -11.29
CA VAL A 181 -4.14 22.86 -9.82
C VAL A 181 -5.50 22.58 -9.19
N ARG A 182 -6.55 23.34 -9.58
CA ARG A 182 -7.90 23.13 -9.07
C ARG A 182 -8.48 21.76 -9.47
N PHE A 183 -8.16 21.27 -10.67
CA PHE A 183 -8.50 19.91 -11.09
C PHE A 183 -7.91 18.85 -10.15
N HIS A 184 -6.62 18.96 -9.81
CA HIS A 184 -6.01 18.02 -8.85
C HIS A 184 -6.56 18.16 -7.43
N CYS A 185 -6.95 19.35 -6.99
CA CYS A 185 -7.69 19.53 -5.73
C CYS A 185 -9.06 18.84 -5.78
N PHE A 186 -9.80 18.98 -6.89
CA PHE A 186 -11.06 18.28 -7.11
C PHE A 186 -10.90 16.76 -7.03
N LEU A 187 -9.89 16.18 -7.68
CA LEU A 187 -9.63 14.74 -7.62
C LEU A 187 -9.43 14.26 -6.18
N GLN A 188 -8.67 15.00 -5.40
CA GLN A 188 -8.42 14.66 -4.00
C GLN A 188 -9.67 14.84 -3.12
N TYR A 189 -10.46 15.88 -3.37
CA TYR A 189 -11.73 16.09 -2.68
C TYR A 189 -12.68 14.90 -2.90
N VAL A 190 -12.88 14.50 -4.15
CA VAL A 190 -13.78 13.38 -4.50
C VAL A 190 -13.26 12.06 -3.90
N PHE A 191 -11.96 11.78 -4.08
CA PHE A 191 -11.36 10.57 -3.52
C PHE A 191 -11.58 10.49 -2.00
N HIS A 192 -11.26 11.55 -1.26
CA HIS A 192 -11.39 11.54 0.20
C HIS A 192 -12.86 11.42 0.65
N LYS A 193 -13.79 12.04 -0.05
CA LYS A 193 -15.23 11.87 0.25
C LYS A 193 -15.68 10.42 0.09
N GLN A 194 -15.36 9.80 -1.04
CA GLN A 194 -15.74 8.41 -1.30
C GLN A 194 -15.02 7.46 -0.35
N TRP A 195 -13.74 7.69 -0.07
CA TRP A 195 -12.98 6.88 0.87
C TRP A 195 -13.55 6.94 2.29
N GLN A 196 -13.85 8.14 2.79
CA GLN A 196 -14.42 8.30 4.13
C GLN A 196 -15.82 7.67 4.24
N ASN A 197 -16.63 7.74 3.18
CA ASN A 197 -17.95 7.08 3.14
C ASN A 197 -17.78 5.56 3.21
N LEU A 198 -16.87 4.97 2.41
CA LEU A 198 -16.60 3.53 2.45
C LEU A 198 -16.06 3.09 3.81
N ARG A 199 -15.13 3.86 4.40
CA ARG A 199 -14.57 3.58 5.72
C ARG A 199 -15.65 3.63 6.81
N ALA A 200 -16.53 4.63 6.78
CA ALA A 200 -17.65 4.73 7.70
C ALA A 200 -18.57 3.50 7.59
N TYR A 201 -18.89 3.09 6.36
CA TYR A 201 -19.68 1.88 6.12
C TYR A 201 -19.00 0.62 6.64
N ALA A 202 -17.66 0.50 6.45
CA ALA A 202 -16.90 -0.62 7.02
C ALA A 202 -17.02 -0.66 8.55
N HIS A 203 -16.89 0.48 9.22
CA HIS A 203 -17.05 0.59 10.68
C HIS A 203 -18.46 0.22 11.16
N GLU A 204 -19.51 0.68 10.48
CA GLU A 204 -20.89 0.31 10.76
C GLU A 204 -21.13 -1.20 10.66
N ASN A 205 -20.34 -1.89 9.83
CA ASN A 205 -20.38 -3.34 9.66
C ASN A 205 -19.32 -4.09 10.50
N GLY A 206 -18.63 -3.42 11.44
CA GLY A 206 -17.65 -4.00 12.35
C GLY A 206 -16.33 -4.37 11.68
N VAL A 207 -16.03 -3.81 10.51
CA VAL A 207 -14.79 -4.01 9.75
C VAL A 207 -13.87 -2.80 9.90
N GLN A 208 -12.62 -3.04 10.26
CA GLN A 208 -11.56 -2.05 10.37
C GLN A 208 -10.60 -2.16 9.18
N ILE A 209 -9.98 -1.05 8.81
CA ILE A 209 -9.05 -0.98 7.66
C ILE A 209 -7.61 -1.00 8.16
N ILE A 210 -6.82 -1.95 7.66
CA ILE A 210 -5.36 -1.93 7.79
C ILE A 210 -4.79 -1.31 6.50
N GLY A 211 -4.16 -0.15 6.64
CA GLY A 211 -3.46 0.51 5.55
C GLY A 211 -1.95 0.28 5.63
N ASP A 212 -1.26 0.63 4.55
CA ASP A 212 0.17 0.41 4.39
C ASP A 212 0.91 1.71 4.11
N VAL A 213 2.01 1.93 4.83
CA VAL A 213 2.85 3.12 4.71
C VAL A 213 4.27 2.68 4.38
N PRO A 214 4.70 2.82 3.10
CA PRO A 214 6.09 2.55 2.71
C PRO A 214 7.03 3.43 3.50
N ILE A 215 8.15 2.88 4.01
CA ILE A 215 9.12 3.71 4.76
C ILE A 215 9.63 4.87 3.91
N TYR A 216 9.94 4.64 2.64
CA TYR A 216 10.47 5.66 1.73
C TYR A 216 9.39 6.23 0.82
N VAL A 217 9.72 7.37 0.22
CA VAL A 217 8.94 7.98 -0.86
C VAL A 217 9.76 7.99 -2.14
N PRO A 218 9.13 7.93 -3.33
CA PRO A 218 9.84 8.00 -4.60
C PRO A 218 10.54 9.33 -4.81
N LEU A 219 11.66 9.32 -5.54
CA LEU A 219 12.37 10.54 -5.91
C LEU A 219 11.48 11.47 -6.74
N ASP A 220 10.70 10.91 -7.67
CA ASP A 220 9.74 11.66 -8.49
C ASP A 220 8.39 11.76 -7.78
N SER A 221 8.36 12.58 -6.72
CA SER A 221 7.19 12.84 -5.89
C SER A 221 7.11 14.30 -5.46
N ALA A 222 5.89 14.75 -5.15
CA ALA A 222 5.65 16.06 -4.56
C ALA A 222 6.39 16.23 -3.23
N ASP A 223 6.50 15.17 -2.45
CA ASP A 223 7.18 15.17 -1.14
C ASP A 223 8.65 15.55 -1.24
N VAL A 224 9.37 14.96 -2.22
CA VAL A 224 10.80 15.24 -2.41
C VAL A 224 11.02 16.58 -3.08
N TRP A 225 10.15 16.96 -4.02
CA TRP A 225 10.24 18.24 -4.72
C TRP A 225 9.96 19.43 -3.80
N ALA A 226 8.89 19.35 -3.00
CA ALA A 226 8.48 20.44 -2.09
C ALA A 226 9.34 20.52 -0.81
N HIS A 227 9.81 19.37 -0.29
CA HIS A 227 10.55 19.27 0.97
C HIS A 227 11.93 18.61 0.81
N PRO A 228 12.76 19.08 -0.13
CA PRO A 228 14.05 18.46 -0.43
C PRO A 228 15.05 18.46 0.74
N GLU A 229 14.84 19.32 1.74
CA GLU A 229 15.64 19.40 2.97
C GLU A 229 15.51 18.17 3.85
N ASN A 230 14.42 17.40 3.69
CA ASN A 230 14.19 16.16 4.43
C ASN A 230 15.00 14.97 3.88
N PHE A 231 15.72 15.15 2.77
CA PHE A 231 16.39 14.06 2.05
C PHE A 231 17.86 14.37 1.80
N GLN A 232 18.70 13.33 1.71
CA GLN A 232 20.13 13.44 1.42
C GLN A 232 20.38 13.77 -0.06
N LEU A 233 20.00 14.96 -0.50
CA LEU A 233 20.18 15.45 -1.86
C LEU A 233 21.43 16.32 -2.01
N GLY A 234 21.98 16.36 -3.23
CA GLY A 234 23.02 17.29 -3.64
C GLY A 234 22.45 18.69 -3.98
N ARG A 235 23.34 19.62 -4.34
CA ARG A 235 22.94 20.99 -4.76
C ARG A 235 22.04 21.00 -6.02
N THR A 236 22.17 20.01 -6.88
CA THR A 236 21.34 19.81 -8.08
C THR A 236 20.07 19.01 -7.83
N ARG A 237 19.72 18.77 -6.57
CA ARG A 237 18.59 17.95 -6.11
C ARG A 237 18.70 16.48 -6.44
N ARG A 238 19.81 15.99 -6.99
CA ARG A 238 20.02 14.54 -7.21
C ARG A 238 20.40 13.86 -5.90
N PRO A 239 19.92 12.63 -5.64
CA PRO A 239 20.26 11.87 -4.44
C PRO A 239 21.77 11.62 -4.38
N ARG A 240 22.37 11.68 -3.18
CA ARG A 240 23.73 11.21 -2.93
C ARG A 240 23.77 9.70 -2.76
N CYS A 241 22.79 9.20 -2.04
CA CYS A 241 22.54 7.78 -1.82
C CYS A 241 21.06 7.47 -1.98
N VAL A 242 20.76 6.23 -2.29
CA VAL A 242 19.39 5.72 -2.40
C VAL A 242 19.21 4.48 -1.54
N ALA A 243 17.96 4.17 -1.22
CA ALA A 243 17.58 3.01 -0.44
C ALA A 243 17.52 1.74 -1.29
N GLY A 244 17.61 0.61 -0.63
CA GLY A 244 17.47 -0.72 -1.19
C GLY A 244 17.70 -1.81 -0.15
N CYS A 245 17.91 -3.05 -0.61
CA CYS A 245 18.31 -4.19 0.22
C CYS A 245 19.63 -4.78 -0.28
N PRO A 246 20.47 -5.31 0.63
CA PRO A 246 21.70 -6.00 0.23
C PRO A 246 21.41 -7.26 -0.58
N PRO A 247 22.41 -7.82 -1.28
CA PRO A 247 22.32 -9.17 -1.82
C PRO A 247 21.96 -10.20 -0.76
N ASP A 248 21.05 -11.11 -1.13
CA ASP A 248 20.56 -12.19 -0.28
C ASP A 248 20.39 -13.50 -1.09
N GLY A 249 19.75 -14.51 -0.51
CA GLY A 249 19.44 -15.78 -1.17
C GLY A 249 18.48 -15.65 -2.36
N PHE A 250 17.68 -14.59 -2.41
CA PHE A 250 16.68 -14.32 -3.46
C PHE A 250 17.24 -13.44 -4.58
N SER A 251 18.13 -12.49 -4.26
CA SER A 251 18.70 -11.55 -5.23
C SER A 251 20.22 -11.42 -5.10
N LYS A 252 20.97 -11.96 -6.07
CA LYS A 252 22.45 -11.84 -6.14
C LYS A 252 22.96 -10.40 -6.26
N ASN A 253 22.10 -9.46 -6.71
CA ASN A 253 22.42 -8.04 -6.87
C ASN A 253 21.83 -7.18 -5.75
N GLY A 254 21.06 -7.77 -4.84
CA GLY A 254 20.20 -7.06 -3.94
C GLY A 254 19.07 -6.35 -4.68
N GLN A 255 18.32 -5.52 -3.96
CA GLN A 255 17.24 -4.72 -4.53
C GLN A 255 17.63 -3.24 -4.52
N TYR A 256 17.66 -2.61 -5.69
CA TYR A 256 17.91 -1.19 -5.87
C TYR A 256 16.57 -0.46 -6.02
N TRP A 257 16.06 0.16 -4.95
CA TRP A 257 14.73 0.81 -4.97
C TRP A 257 14.77 2.22 -5.57
N GLY A 258 15.92 2.90 -5.47
CA GLY A 258 16.07 4.25 -6.03
C GLY A 258 15.45 5.39 -5.21
N ASN A 259 14.76 5.10 -4.12
CA ASN A 259 14.17 6.10 -3.23
C ASN A 259 15.27 6.89 -2.53
N PRO A 260 15.17 8.24 -2.41
CA PRO A 260 16.13 9.04 -1.67
C PRO A 260 16.09 8.70 -0.17
N ILE A 261 17.24 8.73 0.45
CA ILE A 261 17.37 8.50 1.90
C ILE A 261 17.04 9.79 2.64
N TYR A 262 16.30 9.67 3.75
CA TYR A 262 16.00 10.77 4.64
C TYR A 262 17.24 11.37 5.30
N ASP A 263 17.27 12.67 5.54
CA ASP A 263 18.19 13.32 6.46
C ASP A 263 17.64 13.22 7.90
N TRP A 264 17.84 12.06 8.49
CA TRP A 264 17.32 11.77 9.82
C TRP A 264 17.84 12.71 10.90
N ALA A 265 19.08 13.22 10.75
CA ALA A 265 19.65 14.17 11.70
C ALA A 265 18.92 15.53 11.68
N ARG A 266 18.55 16.00 10.48
CA ARG A 266 17.73 17.20 10.33
C ARG A 266 16.29 16.97 10.84
N MET A 267 15.68 15.86 10.46
CA MET A 267 14.32 15.54 10.91
C MET A 267 14.22 15.40 12.44
N GLU A 268 15.25 14.89 13.09
CA GLU A 268 15.29 14.83 14.56
C GLU A 268 15.30 16.24 15.17
N GLN A 269 15.98 17.21 14.55
CA GLN A 269 16.04 18.60 15.04
C GLN A 269 14.69 19.29 15.03
N ASP A 270 13.80 18.97 14.10
CA ASP A 270 12.45 19.52 14.03
C ASP A 270 11.38 18.60 14.68
N GLY A 271 11.82 17.57 15.41
CA GLY A 271 10.93 16.63 16.09
C GLY A 271 10.22 15.67 15.14
N PHE A 272 10.79 15.37 13.97
CA PHE A 272 10.22 14.52 12.93
C PHE A 272 8.90 15.03 12.35
N SER A 273 8.75 16.34 12.22
CA SER A 273 7.50 17.01 11.88
C SER A 273 6.83 16.44 10.63
N TRP A 274 7.57 16.23 9.54
CA TRP A 274 7.05 15.65 8.31
C TRP A 274 6.55 14.20 8.50
N TRP A 275 7.29 13.38 9.26
CA TRP A 275 6.87 12.02 9.58
C TRP A 275 5.59 12.00 10.43
N LEU A 276 5.48 12.89 11.40
CA LEU A 276 4.28 13.02 12.22
C LEU A 276 3.07 13.44 11.38
N GLN A 277 3.24 14.40 10.46
CA GLN A 277 2.18 14.77 9.52
C GLN A 277 1.74 13.57 8.66
N ARG A 278 2.69 12.78 8.13
CA ARG A 278 2.42 11.58 7.35
C ARG A 278 1.64 10.53 8.14
N ILE A 279 2.07 10.24 9.36
CA ILE A 279 1.38 9.28 10.23
C ILE A 279 -0.01 9.80 10.62
N GLY A 280 -0.14 11.09 10.91
CA GLY A 280 -1.46 11.70 11.18
C GLY A 280 -2.41 11.59 9.99
N ALA A 281 -1.92 11.80 8.77
CA ALA A 281 -2.71 11.58 7.54
C ALA A 281 -3.09 10.11 7.36
N ALA A 282 -2.16 9.18 7.60
CA ALA A 282 -2.44 7.75 7.56
C ALA A 282 -3.50 7.34 8.60
N GLY A 283 -3.43 7.84 9.83
CA GLY A 283 -4.41 7.56 10.89
C GLY A 283 -5.81 8.13 10.63
N ARG A 284 -5.93 9.18 9.79
CA ARG A 284 -7.24 9.64 9.30
C ARG A 284 -7.84 8.69 8.24
N ASN A 285 -7.00 7.95 7.54
CA ASN A 285 -7.43 7.05 6.47
C ASN A 285 -7.56 5.59 6.92
N TYR A 286 -6.82 5.15 7.92
CA TYR A 286 -6.72 3.76 8.36
C TYR A 286 -6.93 3.63 9.86
N ASP A 287 -7.36 2.46 10.30
CA ASP A 287 -7.54 2.13 11.72
C ASP A 287 -6.29 1.49 12.30
N VAL A 288 -5.57 0.77 11.45
CA VAL A 288 -4.26 0.20 11.76
C VAL A 288 -3.29 0.57 10.64
N VAL A 289 -2.11 1.03 10.99
CA VAL A 289 -1.06 1.43 10.05
C VAL A 289 0.06 0.39 10.05
N ARG A 290 0.21 -0.35 8.94
CA ARG A 290 1.40 -1.17 8.72
C ARG A 290 2.53 -0.27 8.23
N ILE A 291 3.65 -0.27 8.93
CA ILE A 291 4.86 0.41 8.46
C ILE A 291 5.70 -0.61 7.72
N ASP A 292 5.74 -0.43 6.41
CA ASP A 292 6.52 -1.26 5.50
C ASP A 292 8.02 -1.03 5.71
N HIS A 293 8.81 -2.10 5.64
CA HIS A 293 10.24 -2.11 5.88
C HIS A 293 10.66 -1.44 7.20
N PHE A 294 9.95 -1.75 8.30
CA PHE A 294 10.19 -1.16 9.64
C PHE A 294 11.63 -1.30 10.12
N ARG A 295 12.35 -2.36 9.70
CA ARG A 295 13.77 -2.51 10.02
C ARG A 295 14.61 -1.32 9.58
N GLY A 296 14.21 -0.60 8.51
CA GLY A 296 14.90 0.59 8.02
C GLY A 296 14.90 1.77 9.01
N ILE A 297 14.01 1.74 10.02
CA ILE A 297 14.03 2.69 11.14
C ILE A 297 15.21 2.42 12.07
N GLU A 298 15.62 1.16 12.26
CA GLU A 298 16.81 0.79 13.02
C GLU A 298 18.09 1.02 12.21
N SER A 299 18.15 0.39 11.04
CA SER A 299 19.26 0.57 10.09
C SER A 299 18.79 0.28 8.67
N TYR A 300 19.26 1.09 7.74
CA TYR A 300 18.88 1.02 6.34
C TYR A 300 20.09 0.76 5.46
N TRP A 301 19.85 0.10 4.32
CA TRP A 301 20.89 -0.15 3.31
C TRP A 301 21.03 1.07 2.40
N SER A 302 22.15 1.77 2.54
CA SER A 302 22.48 3.00 1.80
C SER A 302 23.38 2.68 0.62
N ILE A 303 22.90 2.93 -0.60
CA ILE A 303 23.59 2.65 -1.84
C ILE A 303 24.01 3.98 -2.47
N PRO A 304 25.31 4.19 -2.83
CA PRO A 304 25.69 5.37 -3.60
C PRO A 304 24.86 5.48 -4.90
N ALA A 305 24.26 6.63 -5.15
CA ALA A 305 23.30 6.81 -6.27
C ALA A 305 23.91 6.60 -7.66
N VAL A 306 25.24 6.61 -7.78
CA VAL A 306 25.96 6.30 -9.02
C VAL A 306 25.98 4.80 -9.37
N ASN A 307 25.67 3.94 -8.39
CA ASN A 307 25.64 2.50 -8.59
C ASN A 307 24.36 2.08 -9.33
N LYS A 308 24.45 0.96 -10.06
CA LYS A 308 23.33 0.35 -10.78
C LYS A 308 22.73 -0.86 -10.08
N THR A 309 23.34 -1.29 -8.98
CA THR A 309 22.93 -2.46 -8.19
C THR A 309 23.12 -2.17 -6.71
N ALA A 310 22.49 -2.95 -5.86
CA ALA A 310 22.58 -2.80 -4.41
C ALA A 310 23.83 -3.42 -3.77
N ARG A 311 24.72 -4.07 -4.56
CA ARG A 311 25.90 -4.81 -4.03
C ARG A 311 26.84 -3.96 -3.17
N ASN A 312 27.09 -2.73 -3.57
CA ASN A 312 28.08 -1.85 -2.95
C ASN A 312 27.41 -0.79 -2.04
N GLY A 313 26.42 -1.21 -1.27
CA GLY A 313 25.84 -0.41 -0.22
C GLY A 313 26.54 -0.60 1.13
N ARG A 314 25.99 0.07 2.15
CA ARG A 314 26.41 -0.10 3.55
C ARG A 314 25.20 0.09 4.47
N TRP A 315 25.23 -0.60 5.61
CA TRP A 315 24.27 -0.37 6.68
C TRP A 315 24.57 0.97 7.36
N VAL A 316 23.53 1.76 7.54
CA VAL A 316 23.57 3.06 8.24
C VAL A 316 22.47 3.06 9.29
N LYS A 317 22.76 3.50 10.49
CA LYS A 317 21.80 3.62 11.57
C LYS A 317 20.69 4.64 11.24
N GLY A 318 19.46 4.25 11.48
CA GLY A 318 18.28 5.09 11.37
C GLY A 318 17.98 5.84 12.69
N PRO A 319 16.81 6.49 12.77
CA PRO A 319 16.38 7.24 13.95
C PRO A 319 16.02 6.34 15.14
N GLY A 320 15.78 5.05 14.90
CA GLY A 320 15.49 4.06 15.91
C GLY A 320 14.28 4.42 16.78
N LEU A 321 14.39 4.13 18.06
CA LEU A 321 13.33 4.35 19.04
C LEU A 321 12.92 5.83 19.18
N LYS A 322 13.76 6.79 18.78
CA LYS A 322 13.41 8.22 18.85
C LYS A 322 12.20 8.55 17.97
N LEU A 323 12.19 8.07 16.72
CA LEU A 323 11.05 8.25 15.83
C LEU A 323 9.81 7.51 16.36
N VAL A 324 9.97 6.25 16.79
CA VAL A 324 8.88 5.46 17.36
C VAL A 324 8.21 6.18 18.53
N ARG A 325 9.00 6.71 19.47
CA ARG A 325 8.50 7.46 20.62
C ARG A 325 7.83 8.78 20.24
N ALA A 326 8.35 9.48 19.23
CA ALA A 326 7.71 10.68 18.71
C ALA A 326 6.32 10.37 18.13
N ILE A 327 6.20 9.28 17.34
CA ILE A 327 4.93 8.82 16.80
C ILE A 327 3.95 8.43 17.91
N GLN A 328 4.37 7.59 18.86
CA GLN A 328 3.54 7.14 19.98
C GLN A 328 3.04 8.30 20.85
N LYS A 329 3.87 9.32 21.04
CA LYS A 329 3.50 10.53 21.80
C LYS A 329 2.48 11.37 21.06
N ALA A 330 2.63 11.53 19.74
CA ALA A 330 1.74 12.34 18.93
C ALA A 330 0.40 11.65 18.63
N TYR A 331 0.40 10.32 18.50
CA TYR A 331 -0.74 9.52 18.07
C TYR A 331 -0.92 8.26 18.94
N PRO A 332 -1.27 8.42 20.23
CA PRO A 332 -1.40 7.29 21.17
C PRO A 332 -2.52 6.30 20.79
N ASP A 333 -3.51 6.76 20.03
CA ASP A 333 -4.71 5.97 19.68
C ASP A 333 -4.58 5.23 18.34
N ILE A 334 -3.53 5.48 17.56
CA ILE A 334 -3.30 4.75 16.30
C ILE A 334 -2.62 3.41 16.60
N SER A 335 -3.19 2.33 16.07
CA SER A 335 -2.58 1.01 16.11
C SER A 335 -1.58 0.82 14.96
N PHE A 336 -0.47 0.14 15.23
CA PHE A 336 0.58 -0.08 14.24
C PHE A 336 0.91 -1.57 14.08
N ILE A 337 1.42 -1.94 12.90
CA ILE A 337 2.08 -3.22 12.60
C ILE A 337 3.47 -2.88 12.08
N ALA A 338 4.50 -3.51 12.66
CA ALA A 338 5.87 -3.39 12.20
C ALA A 338 6.18 -4.49 11.19
N GLU A 339 6.46 -4.15 9.93
CA GLU A 339 6.97 -5.15 8.98
C GLU A 339 8.44 -5.42 9.29
N ASP A 340 8.67 -6.57 9.93
CA ASP A 340 9.97 -7.06 10.40
C ASP A 340 10.41 -8.31 9.62
N LEU A 341 10.20 -8.32 8.31
CA LEU A 341 10.62 -9.41 7.43
C LEU A 341 12.07 -9.22 6.92
N GLY A 342 12.65 -10.27 6.36
CA GLY A 342 13.99 -10.28 5.78
C GLY A 342 15.10 -10.48 6.80
N PHE A 343 16.26 -9.82 6.60
CA PHE A 343 17.44 -10.01 7.44
C PHE A 343 17.33 -9.27 8.77
N LEU A 344 17.04 -10.00 9.83
CA LEU A 344 16.85 -9.45 11.18
C LEU A 344 18.13 -9.58 12.02
N THR A 345 18.58 -8.43 12.56
CA THR A 345 19.63 -8.40 13.58
C THR A 345 19.03 -8.32 14.98
N PRO A 346 19.78 -8.65 16.05
CA PRO A 346 19.30 -8.49 17.42
C PRO A 346 18.78 -7.09 17.72
N GLU A 347 19.40 -6.05 17.15
CA GLU A 347 18.99 -4.64 17.33
C GLU A 347 17.64 -4.35 16.68
N VAL A 348 17.36 -4.93 15.52
CA VAL A 348 16.04 -4.80 14.85
C VAL A 348 14.96 -5.48 15.69
N LEU A 349 15.22 -6.70 16.16
CA LEU A 349 14.29 -7.42 17.04
C LEU A 349 14.04 -6.66 18.33
N GLN A 350 15.10 -6.05 18.92
CA GLN A 350 14.96 -5.22 20.12
C GLN A 350 14.11 -3.97 19.84
N LEU A 351 14.30 -3.30 18.68
CA LEU A 351 13.47 -2.16 18.31
C LEU A 351 11.98 -2.53 18.16
N VAL A 352 11.67 -3.69 17.57
CA VAL A 352 10.28 -4.19 17.48
C VAL A 352 9.71 -4.42 18.88
N LEU A 353 10.48 -5.07 19.78
CA LEU A 353 10.06 -5.28 21.19
C LEU A 353 9.84 -3.95 21.91
N ASP A 354 10.78 -3.03 21.81
CA ASP A 354 10.73 -1.72 22.51
C ASP A 354 9.61 -0.81 21.95
N SER A 355 9.22 -1.00 20.68
CA SER A 355 8.09 -0.30 20.10
C SER A 355 6.76 -0.78 20.68
N GLY A 356 6.68 -2.03 21.11
CA GLY A 356 5.44 -2.70 21.52
C GLY A 356 4.49 -3.02 20.35
N TRP A 357 4.89 -2.68 19.12
CA TRP A 357 4.11 -2.97 17.90
C TRP A 357 4.27 -4.44 17.51
N PRO A 358 3.17 -5.14 17.10
CA PRO A 358 3.30 -6.50 16.61
C PRO A 358 4.12 -6.58 15.34
N GLY A 359 5.04 -7.54 15.30
CA GLY A 359 5.76 -7.94 14.09
C GLY A 359 4.95 -8.95 13.25
N MET A 360 5.49 -9.33 12.12
CA MET A 360 4.84 -10.19 11.14
C MET A 360 5.40 -11.61 11.12
N LYS A 361 4.54 -12.58 10.88
CA LYS A 361 4.87 -14.00 10.68
C LYS A 361 4.24 -14.48 9.38
N VAL A 362 5.05 -14.89 8.41
CA VAL A 362 4.60 -15.38 7.09
C VAL A 362 4.75 -16.88 7.04
N LEU A 363 3.65 -17.59 6.76
CA LEU A 363 3.61 -19.06 6.79
C LEU A 363 4.43 -19.70 5.68
N GLU A 364 4.59 -19.06 4.52
CA GLU A 364 5.48 -19.54 3.46
C GLU A 364 6.94 -19.68 3.91
N PHE A 365 7.37 -18.97 4.96
CA PHE A 365 8.73 -19.07 5.52
C PHE A 365 8.85 -20.12 6.65
N ALA A 366 7.74 -20.82 6.95
CA ALA A 366 7.71 -21.75 8.09
C ALA A 366 8.34 -23.11 7.83
N PHE A 367 8.22 -23.63 6.61
CA PHE A 367 8.38 -25.06 6.32
C PHE A 367 9.68 -25.38 5.56
N ASP A 368 10.81 -24.77 5.96
CA ASP A 368 12.12 -25.18 5.51
C ASP A 368 12.75 -26.16 6.53
N PRO A 369 12.94 -27.45 6.20
CA PRO A 369 13.51 -28.42 7.11
C PRO A 369 15.00 -28.24 7.39
N ARG A 370 15.69 -27.42 6.60
CA ARG A 370 17.14 -27.18 6.70
C ARG A 370 17.51 -26.25 7.84
N GLU A 371 16.56 -25.42 8.30
CA GLU A 371 16.79 -24.41 9.34
C GLU A 371 15.68 -24.40 10.39
N PRO A 372 16.01 -24.15 11.68
CA PRO A 372 15.00 -23.93 12.71
C PRO A 372 14.19 -22.66 12.39
N SER A 373 12.95 -22.80 11.96
CA SER A 373 12.09 -21.67 11.64
C SER A 373 11.38 -21.10 12.86
N ASN A 374 11.44 -19.76 13.03
CA ASN A 374 10.64 -19.02 13.99
C ASN A 374 9.25 -18.66 13.44
N TYR A 375 8.96 -19.08 12.20
CA TYR A 375 7.68 -18.88 11.52
C TYR A 375 6.72 -20.05 11.69
N LEU A 376 7.11 -21.12 12.42
CA LEU A 376 6.19 -22.23 12.74
C LEU A 376 5.09 -21.77 13.71
N PRO A 377 3.79 -22.01 13.43
CA PRO A 377 2.65 -21.48 14.18
C PRO A 377 2.68 -21.72 15.70
N HIS A 378 3.22 -22.86 16.16
CA HIS A 378 3.32 -23.18 17.60
C HIS A 378 4.30 -22.28 18.38
N LYS A 379 5.22 -21.61 17.67
CA LYS A 379 6.22 -20.71 18.26
C LYS A 379 5.74 -19.26 18.41
N TYR A 380 4.55 -18.93 17.88
CA TYR A 380 4.06 -17.56 17.94
C TYR A 380 3.70 -17.14 19.36
N GLY A 381 4.07 -15.89 19.70
CA GLY A 381 3.48 -15.16 20.82
C GLY A 381 2.16 -14.52 20.41
N GLU A 382 1.49 -13.87 21.37
CA GLU A 382 0.24 -13.16 21.10
C GLU A 382 0.48 -11.84 20.34
N ASN A 383 1.59 -11.13 20.60
CA ASN A 383 1.91 -9.85 19.96
C ASN A 383 2.57 -10.05 18.60
N CYS A 384 1.88 -10.69 17.67
CA CYS A 384 2.30 -10.79 16.28
C CYS A 384 1.09 -10.94 15.33
N ILE A 385 1.31 -10.67 14.06
CA ILE A 385 0.34 -10.87 12.99
C ILE A 385 0.80 -12.05 12.13
N CYS A 386 -0.05 -13.05 11.96
CA CYS A 386 0.21 -14.20 11.10
C CYS A 386 -0.39 -13.98 9.72
N TYR A 387 0.41 -14.15 8.69
CA TYR A 387 0.00 -14.07 7.28
C TYR A 387 0.17 -15.41 6.59
N THR A 388 -0.72 -15.75 5.66
CA THR A 388 -0.44 -16.82 4.68
C THR A 388 0.75 -16.46 3.81
N GLY A 389 0.66 -15.33 3.15
CA GLY A 389 1.65 -14.57 2.40
C GLY A 389 1.24 -13.10 2.37
N THR A 390 2.14 -12.22 1.96
CA THR A 390 1.85 -10.81 1.67
C THR A 390 1.63 -10.62 0.16
N HIS A 391 1.35 -9.40 -0.28
CA HIS A 391 1.26 -9.06 -1.71
C HIS A 391 2.56 -9.33 -2.50
N ASP A 392 3.70 -9.43 -1.82
CA ASP A 392 5.02 -9.72 -2.40
C ASP A 392 5.33 -11.21 -2.51
N ASN A 393 4.60 -12.01 -1.75
CA ASN A 393 4.72 -13.46 -1.77
C ASN A 393 4.01 -14.08 -2.98
N GLU A 394 4.21 -15.34 -3.20
CA GLU A 394 3.38 -16.15 -4.07
C GLU A 394 1.97 -16.26 -3.49
N THR A 395 1.00 -16.72 -4.25
CA THR A 395 -0.21 -17.26 -3.62
C THR A 395 0.16 -18.58 -2.93
N LEU A 396 -0.53 -18.92 -1.85
CA LEU A 396 -0.19 -20.13 -1.11
C LEU A 396 -0.29 -21.40 -1.97
N TYR A 397 -1.24 -21.46 -2.90
CA TYR A 397 -1.37 -22.56 -3.86
C TYR A 397 -0.22 -22.62 -4.87
N GLN A 398 0.26 -21.46 -5.34
CA GLN A 398 1.47 -21.40 -6.17
C GLN A 398 2.69 -21.88 -5.40
N TRP A 399 2.86 -21.42 -4.16
CA TRP A 399 3.97 -21.81 -3.28
C TRP A 399 3.95 -23.31 -3.01
N CYS A 400 2.82 -23.90 -2.61
CA CYS A 400 2.67 -25.34 -2.41
C CYS A 400 3.05 -26.18 -3.64
N GLY A 401 2.78 -25.65 -4.85
CA GLY A 401 3.16 -26.31 -6.11
C GLY A 401 4.65 -26.24 -6.46
N LYS A 402 5.45 -25.43 -5.75
CA LYS A 402 6.86 -25.17 -6.08
C LYS A 402 7.85 -25.61 -5.00
N ILE A 403 7.39 -25.87 -3.78
CA ILE A 403 8.26 -26.29 -2.68
C ILE A 403 8.96 -27.62 -2.98
N SER A 404 10.12 -27.83 -2.36
CA SER A 404 10.86 -29.08 -2.53
C SER A 404 10.09 -30.26 -1.91
N PRO A 405 10.31 -31.49 -2.41
CA PRO A 405 9.69 -32.69 -1.81
C PRO A 405 9.99 -32.82 -0.30
N GLU A 406 11.17 -32.37 0.15
CA GLU A 406 11.57 -32.38 1.56
C GLU A 406 10.74 -31.35 2.36
N SER A 407 10.50 -30.17 1.82
CA SER A 407 9.67 -29.13 2.46
C SER A 407 8.19 -29.54 2.49
N ASP A 408 7.68 -30.17 1.41
CA ASP A 408 6.32 -30.73 1.38
C ASP A 408 6.14 -31.83 2.43
N ALA A 409 7.08 -32.78 2.50
CA ALA A 409 7.03 -33.84 3.51
C ALA A 409 7.08 -33.28 4.94
N TYR A 410 7.96 -32.31 5.19
CA TYR A 410 8.08 -31.66 6.50
C TYR A 410 6.81 -30.89 6.90
N ALA A 411 6.24 -30.13 5.95
CA ALA A 411 4.99 -29.40 6.20
C ALA A 411 3.84 -30.35 6.54
N ARG A 412 3.68 -31.44 5.79
CA ARG A 412 2.63 -32.44 6.02
C ARG A 412 2.81 -33.18 7.34
N GLU A 413 4.03 -33.59 7.67
CA GLU A 413 4.34 -34.20 8.98
C GLU A 413 4.01 -33.24 10.12
N TYR A 414 4.43 -31.98 10.02
CA TYR A 414 4.15 -30.95 11.01
C TYR A 414 2.64 -30.70 11.21
N LEU A 415 1.89 -30.69 10.11
CA LEU A 415 0.45 -30.43 10.11
C LEU A 415 -0.37 -31.69 10.44
N GLY A 416 0.24 -32.88 10.46
CA GLY A 416 -0.43 -34.14 10.71
C GLY A 416 -1.38 -34.57 9.58
N ILE A 417 -1.05 -34.25 8.34
CA ILE A 417 -1.86 -34.53 7.14
C ILE A 417 -1.14 -35.48 6.17
N THR A 418 -1.89 -36.09 5.26
CA THR A 418 -1.39 -37.02 4.26
C THR A 418 -1.14 -36.32 2.91
N LYS A 419 -0.65 -37.05 1.90
CA LYS A 419 -0.46 -36.53 0.54
C LYS A 419 -1.77 -36.26 -0.20
N GLU A 420 -2.87 -36.83 0.25
CA GLU A 420 -4.19 -36.68 -0.37
C GLU A 420 -4.91 -35.42 0.13
N ASP A 421 -4.43 -34.85 1.26
CA ASP A 421 -5.02 -33.66 1.84
C ASP A 421 -4.51 -32.37 1.16
N ASP A 422 -5.35 -31.33 1.16
CA ASP A 422 -4.99 -30.00 0.63
C ASP A 422 -4.01 -29.30 1.59
N LEU A 423 -2.74 -29.22 1.18
CA LEU A 423 -1.69 -28.59 1.97
C LEU A 423 -1.95 -27.11 2.21
N ALA A 424 -2.40 -26.36 1.19
CA ALA A 424 -2.66 -24.93 1.32
C ALA A 424 -3.79 -24.68 2.32
N GLN A 425 -4.87 -25.42 2.24
CA GLN A 425 -5.98 -25.33 3.21
C GLN A 425 -5.51 -25.65 4.63
N ALA A 426 -4.69 -26.68 4.81
CA ALA A 426 -4.16 -27.06 6.12
C ALA A 426 -3.23 -25.98 6.72
N ILE A 427 -2.43 -25.29 5.89
CA ILE A 427 -1.60 -24.17 6.31
C ILE A 427 -2.47 -22.98 6.73
N ILE A 428 -3.52 -22.64 5.98
CA ILE A 428 -4.49 -21.60 6.37
C ILE A 428 -5.10 -21.91 7.73
N GLU A 429 -5.52 -23.16 7.95
CA GLU A 429 -6.09 -23.59 9.24
C GLU A 429 -5.10 -23.50 10.39
N ALA A 430 -3.84 -23.90 10.17
CA ALA A 430 -2.79 -23.81 11.18
C ALA A 430 -2.50 -22.35 11.55
N GLY A 431 -2.43 -21.46 10.58
CA GLY A 431 -2.30 -20.01 10.80
C GLY A 431 -3.47 -19.44 11.59
N ALA A 432 -4.68 -19.76 11.19
CA ALA A 432 -5.89 -19.33 11.88
C ALA A 432 -5.94 -19.83 13.34
N LYS A 433 -5.52 -21.06 13.60
CA LYS A 433 -5.46 -21.65 14.96
C LYS A 433 -4.28 -21.17 15.81
N SER A 434 -3.29 -20.47 15.24
CA SER A 434 -2.09 -19.98 15.94
C SER A 434 -2.43 -19.00 17.08
N LYS A 435 -1.46 -18.67 17.94
CA LYS A 435 -1.63 -17.70 19.04
C LYS A 435 -1.56 -16.24 18.61
N ALA A 436 -1.20 -15.95 17.35
CA ALA A 436 -1.11 -14.59 16.83
C ALA A 436 -2.38 -13.78 17.12
N ALA A 437 -2.25 -12.51 17.51
CA ALA A 437 -3.39 -11.62 17.75
C ALA A 437 -4.28 -11.51 16.51
N LEU A 438 -3.66 -11.34 15.35
CA LEU A 438 -4.38 -11.24 14.08
C LEU A 438 -3.87 -12.31 13.09
N PHE A 439 -4.78 -12.93 12.36
CA PHE A 439 -4.50 -13.76 11.19
C PHE A 439 -5.03 -13.09 9.93
N VAL A 440 -4.18 -12.91 8.94
CA VAL A 440 -4.53 -12.30 7.65
C VAL A 440 -4.18 -13.27 6.52
N ALA A 441 -5.15 -13.61 5.68
CA ALA A 441 -4.91 -14.37 4.46
C ALA A 441 -5.12 -13.50 3.23
N GLN A 442 -4.37 -13.78 2.17
CA GLN A 442 -4.65 -13.19 0.87
C GLN A 442 -6.02 -13.69 0.37
N MET A 443 -6.80 -12.82 -0.27
CA MET A 443 -8.08 -13.25 -0.88
C MET A 443 -7.87 -14.38 -1.90
N GLN A 444 -6.77 -14.34 -2.64
CA GLN A 444 -6.36 -15.36 -3.61
C GLN A 444 -6.26 -16.76 -3.00
N ASP A 445 -5.78 -16.83 -1.75
CA ASP A 445 -5.61 -18.12 -1.04
C ASP A 445 -6.97 -18.71 -0.67
N TYR A 446 -7.92 -17.89 -0.24
CA TYR A 446 -9.29 -18.35 0.01
C TYR A 446 -10.03 -18.76 -1.27
N LEU A 447 -9.68 -18.15 -2.42
CA LEU A 447 -10.20 -18.50 -3.73
C LEU A 447 -9.51 -19.73 -4.35
N GLY A 448 -8.42 -20.22 -3.76
CA GLY A 448 -7.67 -21.36 -4.28
C GLY A 448 -6.92 -21.07 -5.58
N LEU A 449 -6.47 -19.83 -5.79
CA LEU A 449 -5.84 -19.36 -7.03
C LEU A 449 -4.33 -19.59 -7.01
N GLY A 450 -3.78 -19.90 -8.17
CA GLY A 450 -2.35 -20.12 -8.40
C GLY A 450 -1.58 -18.84 -8.77
N GLY A 451 -0.46 -19.02 -9.48
CA GLY A 451 0.45 -17.94 -9.83
C GLY A 451 -0.11 -16.88 -10.77
N GLU A 452 -1.19 -17.17 -11.47
CA GLU A 452 -1.94 -16.24 -12.31
C GLU A 452 -2.55 -15.08 -11.51
N ALA A 453 -2.75 -15.31 -10.20
CA ALA A 453 -3.32 -14.33 -9.27
C ALA A 453 -2.29 -13.66 -8.37
N ARG A 454 -0.99 -13.91 -8.56
CA ARG A 454 0.08 -13.25 -7.80
C ARG A 454 0.05 -11.75 -8.02
N MET A 455 0.09 -10.98 -6.92
CA MET A 455 0.01 -9.51 -7.00
C MET A 455 1.33 -8.88 -7.44
N ASN A 456 2.44 -9.28 -6.85
CA ASN A 456 3.76 -8.70 -7.14
C ASN A 456 4.89 -9.73 -7.04
N GLU A 457 5.92 -9.54 -7.87
CA GLU A 457 7.21 -10.21 -7.73
C GLU A 457 8.29 -9.16 -7.44
N PRO A 458 8.78 -9.07 -6.19
CA PRO A 458 9.71 -8.04 -5.77
C PRO A 458 10.99 -7.97 -6.61
N GLY A 459 11.47 -6.74 -6.85
CA GLY A 459 12.69 -6.51 -7.61
C GLY A 459 12.55 -6.75 -9.12
N THR A 460 11.34 -6.91 -9.63
CA THR A 460 11.05 -7.05 -11.07
C THR A 460 10.10 -5.97 -11.58
N LEU A 461 10.18 -5.69 -12.89
CA LEU A 461 9.23 -4.84 -13.61
C LEU A 461 8.42 -5.69 -14.59
N LYS A 462 7.87 -6.79 -14.10
CA LYS A 462 7.02 -7.65 -14.91
C LYS A 462 5.69 -6.95 -15.22
N VAL A 463 5.19 -7.19 -16.42
CA VAL A 463 3.91 -6.61 -16.87
C VAL A 463 2.74 -7.13 -16.03
N GLU A 464 2.86 -8.31 -15.44
CA GLU A 464 1.85 -8.96 -14.62
C GLU A 464 1.71 -8.34 -13.22
N ASN A 465 2.74 -7.64 -12.72
CA ASN A 465 2.71 -7.04 -11.39
C ASN A 465 1.57 -6.03 -11.24
N TRP A 466 0.90 -6.06 -10.10
CA TRP A 466 -0.16 -5.13 -9.66
C TRP A 466 -1.47 -5.21 -10.46
N ARG A 467 -1.64 -6.20 -11.36
CA ARG A 467 -2.75 -6.24 -12.31
C ARG A 467 -3.89 -7.17 -11.92
N TRP A 468 -3.64 -8.17 -11.09
CA TRP A 468 -4.66 -9.16 -10.78
C TRP A 468 -5.93 -8.52 -10.20
N ARG A 469 -7.09 -9.02 -10.68
CA ARG A 469 -8.42 -8.65 -10.20
C ARG A 469 -9.26 -9.88 -9.93
N MET A 470 -10.01 -9.84 -8.84
CA MET A 470 -11.05 -10.81 -8.53
C MET A 470 -12.19 -10.71 -9.54
N LEU A 471 -12.69 -11.84 -10.01
CA LEU A 471 -13.83 -11.86 -10.93
C LEU A 471 -15.15 -11.58 -10.20
N PRO A 472 -16.15 -11.00 -10.89
CA PRO A 472 -17.49 -10.82 -10.34
C PRO A 472 -18.07 -12.16 -9.82
N GLY A 473 -18.64 -12.16 -8.62
CA GLY A 473 -19.28 -13.31 -8.01
C GLY A 473 -18.34 -14.29 -7.30
N GLN A 474 -17.01 -14.13 -7.33
CA GLN A 474 -16.08 -15.00 -6.60
C GLN A 474 -16.18 -14.84 -5.07
N ALA A 475 -16.43 -13.62 -4.57
CA ALA A 475 -16.71 -13.37 -3.16
C ALA A 475 -18.20 -13.64 -2.86
N ASP A 476 -18.61 -14.88 -2.93
CA ASP A 476 -19.99 -15.28 -2.76
C ASP A 476 -20.32 -15.73 -1.32
N ALA A 477 -21.61 -15.98 -1.06
CA ALA A 477 -22.09 -16.40 0.25
C ALA A 477 -21.56 -17.79 0.67
N GLN A 478 -21.25 -18.67 -0.27
CA GLN A 478 -20.69 -20.00 0.02
C GLN A 478 -19.26 -19.88 0.52
N LEU A 479 -18.44 -19.05 -0.13
CA LEU A 479 -17.09 -18.76 0.32
C LEU A 479 -17.10 -18.04 1.68
N ALA A 480 -17.99 -17.05 1.85
CA ALA A 480 -18.15 -16.37 3.12
C ALA A 480 -18.46 -17.35 4.26
N GLN A 481 -19.36 -18.29 4.05
CA GLN A 481 -19.72 -19.34 5.04
C GLN A 481 -18.54 -20.28 5.34
N LYS A 482 -17.76 -20.67 4.32
CA LYS A 482 -16.55 -21.49 4.52
C LYS A 482 -15.53 -20.78 5.41
N ILE A 483 -15.27 -19.48 5.13
CA ILE A 483 -14.34 -18.66 5.91
C ILE A 483 -14.87 -18.44 7.34
N LEU A 484 -16.17 -18.18 7.50
CA LEU A 484 -16.80 -18.01 8.81
C LEU A 484 -16.63 -19.25 9.69
N CYS A 485 -16.87 -20.44 9.14
CA CYS A 485 -16.68 -21.70 9.86
C CYS A 485 -15.23 -21.85 10.35
N LEU A 486 -14.24 -21.55 9.52
CA LEU A 486 -12.83 -21.56 9.89
C LEU A 486 -12.55 -20.56 11.02
N THR A 487 -13.06 -19.32 10.89
CA THR A 487 -12.86 -18.23 11.83
C THR A 487 -13.44 -18.58 13.21
N GLN A 488 -14.64 -19.19 13.23
CA GLN A 488 -15.30 -19.67 14.46
C GLN A 488 -14.52 -20.81 15.12
N GLN A 489 -14.09 -21.82 14.35
CA GLN A 489 -13.26 -22.94 14.85
C GLN A 489 -11.95 -22.45 15.45
N ALA A 490 -11.37 -21.40 14.87
CA ALA A 490 -10.15 -20.77 15.34
C ALA A 490 -10.39 -19.77 16.50
N LYS A 491 -11.63 -19.52 16.91
CA LYS A 491 -12.03 -18.55 17.96
C LYS A 491 -11.52 -17.13 17.65
N ARG A 492 -11.78 -16.64 16.43
CA ARG A 492 -11.35 -15.32 15.92
C ARG A 492 -12.51 -14.42 15.49
N VAL A 493 -13.73 -14.79 15.82
CA VAL A 493 -14.93 -13.99 15.55
C VAL A 493 -15.11 -12.92 16.61
#